data_4d765aaef712164c7b618c58997bbc73
#
_entry.id   4d765aaef712164c7b618c58997bbc73
#
_cell.length_a   1.000
_cell.length_b   1.000
_cell.length_c   1.000
_cell.angle_alpha   90.00
_cell.angle_beta   90.00
_cell.angle_gamma   90.00
#
_symmetry.space_group_name_H-M   'P 1'
#
loop_
_entity.id
_entity.type
_entity.pdbx_description
1 polymer ?
#
loop_
_entity_poly.entity_id
_entity_poly.type
_entity_poly.pdbx_seq_one_letter_code
_entity_poly.pdbx_strand_id
1 'polypeptide(L)'
;MTATPVKIALASDHAAVALKAELAAWLREQGHVVTDLGPDSTDSVDYPDYGFKLAAHVASGAAEFGVALCGSGIGISIAVNRNPACRCALVSDSLSARLSRQHNNANVIAMGCLLYTSPSPRDS
;
A
#
# COMPACT_ATOMS: atom_id res chain seq x y z
N MET A 1 1.03 -2.62 -24.12
CA MET A 1 -0.14 -3.41 -23.67
C MET A 1 -0.57 -2.97 -22.30
N THR A 2 -1.83 -2.67 -22.15
CA THR A 2 -2.37 -2.24 -20.86
C THR A 2 -2.72 -3.46 -20.03
N ALA A 3 -2.44 -3.39 -18.73
CA ALA A 3 -2.85 -4.44 -17.81
C ALA A 3 -4.38 -4.46 -17.69
N THR A 4 -4.93 -5.62 -17.35
CA THR A 4 -6.35 -5.72 -17.05
C THR A 4 -6.68 -4.82 -15.85
N PRO A 5 -7.69 -3.96 -15.96
CA PRO A 5 -8.06 -3.09 -14.84
C PRO A 5 -8.45 -3.90 -13.61
N VAL A 6 -7.95 -3.49 -12.45
CA VAL A 6 -8.32 -4.08 -11.16
C VAL A 6 -8.69 -2.98 -10.18
N LYS A 7 -9.41 -3.34 -9.15
CA LYS A 7 -9.78 -2.43 -8.08
C LYS A 7 -8.70 -2.47 -7.00
N ILE A 8 -8.10 -1.32 -6.74
CA ILE A 8 -6.99 -1.18 -5.79
C ILE A 8 -7.36 -0.13 -4.76
N ALA A 9 -7.19 -0.44 -3.50
CA ALA A 9 -7.37 0.51 -2.41
C ALA A 9 -6.02 0.89 -1.84
N LEU A 10 -5.87 2.16 -1.47
CA LEU A 10 -4.66 2.66 -0.81
C LEU A 10 -5.03 3.30 0.51
N ALA A 11 -4.15 3.14 1.49
CA ALA A 11 -4.23 3.81 2.77
C ALA A 11 -2.83 4.07 3.28
N SER A 12 -2.67 5.10 4.10
CA SER A 12 -1.36 5.45 4.63
C SER A 12 -1.48 6.04 6.03
N ASP A 13 -0.35 6.30 6.66
CA ASP A 13 -0.29 7.22 7.78
C ASP A 13 -0.01 8.63 7.26
N HIS A 14 0.11 9.60 8.19
CA HIS A 14 0.33 10.98 7.82
C HIS A 14 1.69 11.23 7.13
N ALA A 15 2.68 10.38 7.39
CA ALA A 15 4.01 10.55 6.80
C ALA A 15 4.04 10.20 5.31
N ALA A 16 3.12 9.36 4.85
CA ALA A 16 3.13 8.82 3.50
C ALA A 16 2.01 9.36 2.61
N VAL A 17 1.38 10.47 3.00
CA VAL A 17 0.26 11.04 2.23
C VAL A 17 0.69 11.43 0.82
N ALA A 18 1.85 12.05 0.67
CA ALA A 18 2.36 12.49 -0.64
C ALA A 18 2.64 11.29 -1.54
N LEU A 19 3.30 10.26 -1.02
CA LEU A 19 3.59 9.06 -1.80
C LEU A 19 2.31 8.34 -2.19
N LYS A 20 1.33 8.28 -1.29
CA LYS A 20 0.04 7.68 -1.58
C LYS A 20 -0.64 8.40 -2.75
N ALA A 21 -0.63 9.73 -2.75
CA ALA A 21 -1.23 10.52 -3.82
C ALA A 21 -0.54 10.26 -5.16
N GLU A 22 0.79 10.18 -5.16
CA GLU A 22 1.55 9.89 -6.38
C GLU A 22 1.22 8.50 -6.93
N LEU A 23 1.16 7.50 -6.05
CA LEU A 23 0.83 6.14 -6.46
C LEU A 23 -0.60 6.05 -6.97
N ALA A 24 -1.54 6.72 -6.33
CA ALA A 24 -2.93 6.73 -6.77
C ALA A 24 -3.04 7.30 -8.19
N ALA A 25 -2.37 8.42 -8.44
CA ALA A 25 -2.37 9.03 -9.76
C ALA A 25 -1.78 8.11 -10.82
N TRP A 26 -0.64 7.49 -10.50
CA TRP A 26 0.04 6.59 -11.42
C TRP A 26 -0.82 5.35 -11.74
N LEU A 27 -1.43 4.75 -10.73
CA LEU A 27 -2.29 3.58 -10.93
C LEU A 27 -3.52 3.91 -11.77
N ARG A 28 -4.10 5.10 -11.58
CA ARG A 28 -5.21 5.55 -12.40
C ARG A 28 -4.81 5.75 -13.85
N GLU A 29 -3.59 6.26 -14.08
CA GLU A 29 -3.06 6.39 -15.44
C GLU A 29 -2.89 5.03 -16.11
N GLN A 30 -2.61 3.98 -15.34
CA GLN A 30 -2.51 2.62 -15.85
C GLN A 30 -3.87 1.98 -16.09
N GLY A 31 -4.95 2.67 -15.79
CA GLY A 31 -6.31 2.20 -16.06
C GLY A 31 -6.99 1.48 -14.91
N HIS A 32 -6.38 1.47 -13.73
CA HIS A 32 -6.97 0.80 -12.57
C HIS A 32 -8.00 1.68 -11.87
N VAL A 33 -8.94 1.04 -11.19
CA VAL A 33 -9.92 1.73 -10.34
C VAL A 33 -9.32 1.85 -8.94
N VAL A 34 -9.04 3.08 -8.54
CA VAL A 34 -8.29 3.35 -7.30
C VAL A 34 -9.20 4.04 -6.29
N THR A 35 -9.24 3.48 -5.09
CA THR A 35 -9.92 4.07 -3.94
C THR A 35 -8.87 4.49 -2.93
N ASP A 36 -8.83 5.78 -2.62
CA ASP A 36 -7.95 6.33 -1.60
C ASP A 36 -8.73 6.41 -0.29
N LEU A 37 -8.36 5.57 0.67
CA LEU A 37 -9.05 5.48 1.95
C LEU A 37 -8.58 6.51 2.98
N GLY A 38 -7.56 7.29 2.61
CA GLY A 38 -7.06 8.35 3.46
C GLY A 38 -5.79 7.97 4.23
N PRO A 39 -5.30 8.90 5.05
CA PRO A 39 -5.78 10.27 5.19
C PRO A 39 -5.43 11.12 3.97
N ASP A 40 -6.05 12.28 3.87
CA ASP A 40 -5.75 13.22 2.79
C ASP A 40 -5.06 14.49 3.30
N SER A 41 -4.63 14.48 4.55
CA SER A 41 -3.87 15.56 5.16
C SER A 41 -2.66 14.99 5.91
N THR A 42 -1.72 15.88 6.26
CA THR A 42 -0.52 15.50 6.99
C THR A 42 -0.68 15.59 8.50
N ASP A 43 -1.89 15.83 8.99
CA ASP A 43 -2.16 15.80 10.41
C ASP A 43 -1.87 14.41 10.98
N SER A 44 -1.33 14.36 12.19
CA SER A 44 -0.97 13.10 12.82
C SER A 44 -2.18 12.18 12.95
N VAL A 45 -2.01 10.93 12.52
CA VAL A 45 -3.05 9.91 12.61
C VAL A 45 -2.42 8.60 13.11
N ASP A 46 -3.24 7.74 13.68
CA ASP A 46 -2.79 6.42 14.10
C ASP A 46 -2.78 5.48 12.89
N TYR A 47 -1.59 5.02 12.51
CA TYR A 47 -1.46 4.14 11.36
C TYR A 47 -2.29 2.84 11.47
N PRO A 48 -2.51 2.25 12.67
CA PRO A 48 -3.32 1.04 12.74
C PRO A 48 -4.74 1.24 12.25
N ASP A 49 -5.33 2.40 12.50
CA ASP A 49 -6.70 2.69 12.05
C ASP A 49 -6.82 2.60 10.53
N TYR A 50 -5.84 3.14 9.82
CA TYR A 50 -5.85 3.09 8.36
C TYR A 50 -5.46 1.73 7.83
N GLY A 51 -4.61 1.00 8.52
CA GLY A 51 -4.32 -0.39 8.20
C GLY A 51 -5.55 -1.28 8.34
N PHE A 52 -6.30 -1.12 9.42
CA PHE A 52 -7.54 -1.85 9.63
C PHE A 52 -8.60 -1.49 8.60
N LYS A 53 -8.70 -0.22 8.25
CA LYS A 53 -9.64 0.26 7.24
C LYS A 53 -9.34 -0.35 5.87
N LEU A 54 -8.07 -0.37 5.50
CA LEU A 54 -7.63 -0.99 4.25
C LEU A 54 -7.93 -2.49 4.25
N ALA A 55 -7.60 -3.17 5.35
CA ALA A 55 -7.82 -4.60 5.46
C ALA A 55 -9.30 -4.96 5.33
N ALA A 56 -10.17 -4.21 6.00
CA ALA A 56 -11.61 -4.42 5.92
C ALA A 56 -12.13 -4.21 4.50
N HIS A 57 -11.61 -3.20 3.81
CA HIS A 57 -12.03 -2.88 2.46
C HIS A 57 -11.65 -4.01 1.48
N VAL A 58 -10.43 -4.53 1.58
CA VAL A 58 -9.99 -5.66 0.75
C VAL A 58 -10.73 -6.94 1.12
N ALA A 59 -10.90 -7.20 2.41
CA ALA A 59 -11.58 -8.40 2.89
C ALA A 59 -13.04 -8.45 2.45
N SER A 60 -13.70 -7.30 2.32
CA SER A 60 -15.09 -7.22 1.87
C SER A 60 -15.27 -7.46 0.37
N GLY A 61 -14.18 -7.50 -0.38
CA GLY A 61 -14.24 -7.63 -1.83
C GLY A 61 -14.42 -6.30 -2.57
N ALA A 62 -14.47 -5.17 -1.85
CA ALA A 62 -14.60 -3.85 -2.46
C ALA A 62 -13.36 -3.47 -3.27
N ALA A 63 -12.21 -4.03 -2.92
CA ALA A 63 -10.99 -3.94 -3.70
C ALA A 63 -10.36 -5.33 -3.81
N GLU A 64 -9.71 -5.60 -4.93
CA GLU A 64 -9.02 -6.86 -5.16
C GLU A 64 -7.65 -6.85 -4.51
N PHE A 65 -6.98 -5.69 -4.52
CA PHE A 65 -5.65 -5.51 -3.96
C PHE A 65 -5.58 -4.25 -3.12
N GLY A 66 -4.61 -4.21 -2.22
CA GLY A 66 -4.38 -3.05 -1.40
C GLY A 66 -2.92 -2.63 -1.36
N VAL A 67 -2.69 -1.35 -1.13
CA VAL A 67 -1.35 -0.80 -0.89
C VAL A 67 -1.41 0.00 0.41
N ALA A 68 -0.56 -0.38 1.35
CA ALA A 68 -0.47 0.25 2.67
C ALA A 68 0.88 0.97 2.77
N LEU A 69 0.86 2.21 3.22
CA LEU A 69 2.04 3.08 3.24
C LEU A 69 2.21 3.72 4.61
N CYS A 70 3.41 3.66 5.15
CA CYS A 70 3.76 4.44 6.34
C CYS A 70 5.25 4.74 6.30
N GLY A 71 5.81 5.31 7.36
CA GLY A 71 7.22 5.67 7.37
C GLY A 71 8.14 4.52 7.01
N SER A 72 7.99 3.38 7.68
CA SER A 72 8.80 2.18 7.42
C SER A 72 8.05 1.11 6.64
N GLY A 73 6.73 1.15 6.63
CA GLY A 73 5.88 0.09 6.10
C GLY A 73 5.62 -1.03 7.10
N ILE A 74 6.44 -1.14 8.14
CA ILE A 74 6.38 -2.28 9.08
C ILE A 74 5.10 -2.25 9.91
N GLY A 75 4.83 -1.13 10.58
CA GLY A 75 3.69 -1.04 11.47
C GLY A 75 2.37 -1.26 10.77
N ILE A 76 2.19 -0.65 9.62
CA ILE A 76 0.94 -0.78 8.88
C ILE A 76 0.78 -2.19 8.30
N SER A 77 1.88 -2.87 7.95
CA SER A 77 1.79 -4.26 7.49
C SER A 77 1.29 -5.18 8.58
N ILE A 78 1.73 -4.95 9.82
CA ILE A 78 1.26 -5.72 10.97
C ILE A 78 -0.23 -5.51 11.19
N ALA A 79 -0.67 -4.25 11.10
CA ALA A 79 -2.09 -3.92 11.27
C ALA A 79 -2.96 -4.61 10.22
N VAL A 80 -2.55 -4.58 8.96
CA VAL A 80 -3.29 -5.22 7.86
C VAL A 80 -3.36 -6.74 8.09
N ASN A 81 -2.25 -7.36 8.49
CA ASN A 81 -2.18 -8.81 8.67
C ASN A 81 -2.97 -9.32 9.87
N ARG A 82 -3.50 -8.45 10.70
CA ARG A 82 -4.44 -8.88 11.74
C ARG A 82 -5.76 -9.38 11.17
N ASN A 83 -6.08 -8.99 9.94
CA ASN A 83 -7.27 -9.49 9.28
C ASN A 83 -6.92 -10.80 8.57
N PRO A 84 -7.57 -11.93 8.91
CA PRO A 84 -7.20 -13.23 8.33
C PRO A 84 -7.47 -13.33 6.83
N ALA A 85 -8.27 -12.44 6.25
CA ALA A 85 -8.50 -12.41 4.82
C ALA A 85 -7.40 -11.66 4.06
N CYS A 86 -6.47 -11.02 4.77
CA CYS A 86 -5.40 -10.24 4.15
C CYS A 86 -4.05 -10.93 4.32
N ARG A 87 -3.30 -10.93 3.25
CA ARG A 87 -1.91 -11.40 3.22
C ARG A 87 -1.07 -10.22 2.77
N CYS A 88 -0.58 -9.45 3.74
CA CYS A 88 0.19 -8.24 3.48
C CYS A 88 1.67 -8.55 3.53
N ALA A 89 2.37 -8.24 2.46
CA ALA A 89 3.82 -8.39 2.38
C ALA A 89 4.49 -7.03 2.47
N LEU A 90 5.50 -6.92 3.33
CA LEU A 90 6.35 -5.73 3.38
C LEU A 90 7.37 -5.83 2.26
N VAL A 91 7.34 -4.87 1.35
CA VAL A 91 8.19 -4.90 0.16
C VAL A 91 9.02 -3.63 0.09
N SER A 92 10.21 -3.74 -0.48
CA SER A 92 11.11 -2.60 -0.66
C SER A 92 11.57 -2.44 -2.10
N ASP A 93 11.21 -3.37 -2.97
CA ASP A 93 11.59 -3.32 -4.38
C ASP A 93 10.58 -4.11 -5.23
N SER A 94 10.71 -3.99 -6.55
CA SER A 94 9.79 -4.64 -7.48
C SER A 94 9.91 -6.15 -7.46
N LEU A 95 11.09 -6.68 -7.20
CA LEU A 95 11.28 -8.14 -7.13
C LEU A 95 10.55 -8.72 -5.91
N SER A 96 10.72 -8.09 -4.73
CA SER A 96 10.01 -8.52 -3.52
C SER A 96 8.50 -8.47 -3.70
N ALA A 97 8.00 -7.42 -4.36
CA ALA A 97 6.56 -7.29 -4.62
C ALA A 97 6.06 -8.42 -5.52
N ARG A 98 6.79 -8.72 -6.57
CA ARG A 98 6.42 -9.78 -7.50
C ARG A 98 6.45 -11.15 -6.83
N LEU A 99 7.50 -11.44 -6.05
CA LEU A 99 7.63 -12.71 -5.35
C LEU A 99 6.55 -12.90 -4.29
N SER A 100 6.17 -11.81 -3.61
CA SER A 100 5.09 -11.89 -2.62
C SER A 100 3.78 -12.34 -3.26
N ARG A 101 3.51 -11.89 -4.47
CA ARG A 101 2.32 -12.30 -5.21
C ARG A 101 2.44 -13.72 -5.73
N GLN A 102 3.58 -14.06 -6.33
CA GLN A 102 3.79 -15.37 -6.97
C GLN A 102 3.91 -16.52 -5.97
N HIS A 103 4.61 -16.28 -4.87
CA HIS A 103 4.93 -17.34 -3.91
C HIS A 103 4.09 -17.32 -2.65
N ASN A 104 3.59 -16.15 -2.27
CA ASN A 104 2.86 -15.99 -1.03
C ASN A 104 1.40 -15.59 -1.22
N ASN A 105 0.98 -15.40 -2.45
CA ASN A 105 -0.39 -14.98 -2.79
C ASN A 105 -0.82 -13.74 -2.01
N ALA A 106 0.08 -12.77 -1.88
CA ALA A 106 -0.20 -11.54 -1.17
C ALA A 106 -1.25 -10.72 -1.92
N ASN A 107 -2.25 -10.21 -1.20
CA ASN A 107 -3.26 -9.33 -1.76
C ASN A 107 -3.09 -7.88 -1.32
N VAL A 108 -2.16 -7.61 -0.40
CA VAL A 108 -1.80 -6.27 0.03
C VAL A 108 -0.28 -6.19 0.08
N ILE A 109 0.27 -5.06 -0.36
CA ILE A 109 1.68 -4.77 -0.13
C ILE A 109 1.80 -3.55 0.77
N ALA A 110 2.81 -3.58 1.65
CA ALA A 110 3.14 -2.46 2.52
C ALA A 110 4.49 -1.92 2.13
N MET A 111 4.62 -0.59 2.11
CA MET A 111 5.82 0.10 1.68
C MET A 111 6.13 1.24 2.62
N GLY A 112 7.41 1.52 2.81
CA GLY A 112 7.86 2.63 3.63
C GLY A 112 8.19 3.85 2.77
N CYS A 113 7.60 4.99 3.06
CA CYS A 113 7.88 6.21 2.30
C CYS A 113 9.31 6.69 2.49
N LEU A 114 9.93 6.36 3.60
CA LEU A 114 11.33 6.74 3.84
C LEU A 114 12.29 6.09 2.87
N LEU A 115 11.93 4.93 2.33
CA LEU A 115 12.76 4.24 1.35
C LEU A 115 12.74 4.95 0.00
N TYR A 116 11.66 5.68 -0.29
CA TYR A 116 11.49 6.39 -1.56
C TYR A 116 11.96 7.83 -1.50
N THR A 117 12.03 8.41 -0.32
CA THR A 117 12.47 9.79 -0.15
C THR A 117 13.94 9.90 0.19
N SER A 118 14.55 8.82 0.61
CA SER A 118 15.98 8.78 0.92
C SER A 118 16.81 8.65 -0.37
N PRO A 119 17.99 9.24 -0.42
CA PRO A 119 18.89 8.96 -1.53
C PRO A 119 19.18 7.47 -1.61
N SER A 120 19.37 6.97 -2.84
CA SER A 120 19.75 5.59 -3.01
C SER A 120 21.07 5.31 -2.28
N PRO A 121 21.22 4.15 -1.65
CA PRO A 121 22.50 3.79 -1.03
C PRO A 121 23.69 3.88 -1.97
N ARG A 122 23.45 3.68 -3.26
CA ARG A 122 24.53 3.79 -4.24
C ARG A 122 24.88 5.23 -4.57
N ASP A 123 24.01 6.15 -4.26
CA ASP A 123 24.24 7.57 -4.48
C ASP A 123 24.99 8.20 -3.31
N SER A 124 25.06 7.47 -2.24
CA SER A 124 25.74 7.91 -1.05
C SER A 124 27.16 7.34 -0.97
#